data_c615f4fa7615a8ff19556837e054e4a6
#
_entry.id   c615f4fa7615a8ff19556837e054e4a6
#
_cell.length_a   1.000
_cell.length_b   1.000
_cell.length_c   1.000
_cell.angle_alpha   90.00
_cell.angle_beta   90.00
_cell.angle_gamma   90.00
#
_symmetry.space_group_name_H-M   'P 1'
#
loop_
_entity.id
_entity.type
_entity.pdbx_description
1 polymer ?
#
loop_
_entity_poly.entity_id
_entity_poly.type
_entity_poly.pdbx_seq_one_letter_code
_entity_poly.pdbx_strand_id
1 'polypeptide(L)'
;MTPMYSFVAIGVACLVGLWIIFYFIPVGLWFTALLSGVRISLLQLVFMRWRKVPPSVIVSALITSTKAGLSLSRDQLEAHYLAGGRVKSVVNALISADKANILLDYKAATAIDLAGRDVFEAVQMSVNPKILDTPPVAAVAKDGIQLIAKARVTVRANIKQLVGGAGEETVLARVGEGIVSSIGSTNTH
;
A
#
# COMPACT_ATOMS: atom_id res chain seq x y z
N MET A 1 40.87 -2.89 -50.19
CA MET A 1 40.73 -2.13 -48.92
C MET A 1 39.34 -2.31 -48.22
N THR A 2 38.45 -3.04 -48.78
CA THR A 2 37.06 -3.15 -48.32
C THR A 2 36.71 -4.27 -47.28
N PRO A 3 37.44 -5.43 -47.22
CA PRO A 3 36.95 -6.49 -46.31
C PRO A 3 37.24 -6.19 -44.83
N MET A 4 38.36 -5.51 -44.52
CA MET A 4 38.74 -5.23 -43.12
C MET A 4 37.78 -4.23 -42.46
N TYR A 5 37.33 -3.21 -43.15
CA TYR A 5 36.35 -2.25 -42.59
C TYR A 5 34.98 -2.87 -42.37
N SER A 6 34.56 -3.80 -43.24
CA SER A 6 33.29 -4.53 -43.05
C SER A 6 33.31 -5.45 -41.82
N PHE A 7 34.40 -6.13 -41.54
CA PHE A 7 34.54 -6.95 -40.32
C PHE A 7 34.54 -6.08 -39.05
N VAL A 8 35.23 -4.94 -39.08
CA VAL A 8 35.18 -3.96 -37.95
C VAL A 8 33.80 -3.40 -37.76
N ALA A 9 33.12 -3.02 -38.84
CA ALA A 9 31.74 -2.48 -38.75
C ALA A 9 30.73 -3.51 -38.18
N ILE A 10 30.85 -4.78 -38.61
CA ILE A 10 30.02 -5.86 -38.07
C ILE A 10 30.33 -6.09 -36.58
N GLY A 11 31.64 -6.09 -36.20
CA GLY A 11 32.03 -6.24 -34.78
C GLY A 11 31.47 -5.12 -33.90
N VAL A 12 31.55 -3.87 -34.36
CA VAL A 12 30.96 -2.72 -33.64
C VAL A 12 29.43 -2.83 -33.58
N ALA A 13 28.78 -3.20 -34.68
CA ALA A 13 27.33 -3.40 -34.69
C ALA A 13 26.87 -4.51 -33.73
N CYS A 14 27.59 -5.61 -33.65
CA CYS A 14 27.35 -6.69 -32.68
C CYS A 14 27.54 -6.21 -31.24
N LEU A 15 28.59 -5.46 -30.93
CA LEU A 15 28.82 -4.89 -29.59
C LEU A 15 27.75 -3.91 -29.19
N VAL A 16 27.33 -3.03 -30.10
CA VAL A 16 26.22 -2.08 -29.85
C VAL A 16 24.90 -2.83 -29.67
N GLY A 17 24.62 -3.84 -30.49
CA GLY A 17 23.45 -4.69 -30.35
C GLY A 17 23.41 -5.43 -29.00
N LEU A 18 24.55 -6.01 -28.59
CA LEU A 18 24.71 -6.69 -27.30
C LEU A 18 24.54 -5.70 -26.14
N TRP A 19 25.08 -4.50 -26.24
CA TRP A 19 24.92 -3.43 -25.25
C TRP A 19 23.45 -3.00 -25.10
N ILE A 20 22.74 -2.84 -26.21
CA ILE A 20 21.30 -2.52 -26.22
C ILE A 20 20.49 -3.63 -25.56
N ILE A 21 20.82 -4.90 -25.86
CA ILE A 21 20.14 -6.06 -25.25
C ILE A 21 20.36 -6.07 -23.75
N PHE A 22 21.60 -5.90 -23.26
CA PHE A 22 21.89 -5.84 -21.82
C PHE A 22 21.25 -4.63 -21.12
N TYR A 23 21.14 -3.50 -21.81
CA TYR A 23 20.45 -2.33 -21.29
C TYR A 23 18.93 -2.54 -21.15
N PHE A 24 18.32 -3.22 -22.11
CA PHE A 24 16.88 -3.48 -22.12
C PHE A 24 16.47 -4.65 -21.20
N ILE A 25 17.31 -5.65 -21.05
CA ILE A 25 17.03 -6.82 -20.23
C ILE A 25 17.59 -6.63 -18.81
N PRO A 26 16.73 -6.51 -17.78
CA PRO A 26 17.20 -6.36 -16.39
C PRO A 26 17.69 -7.71 -15.82
N VAL A 27 18.82 -8.21 -16.33
CA VAL A 27 19.38 -9.51 -15.95
C VAL A 27 19.66 -9.59 -14.44
N GLY A 28 20.12 -8.49 -13.82
CA GLY A 28 20.35 -8.43 -12.38
C GLY A 28 19.09 -8.66 -11.54
N LEU A 29 17.96 -8.11 -11.99
CA LEU A 29 16.66 -8.33 -11.32
C LEU A 29 16.18 -9.78 -11.48
N TRP A 30 16.39 -10.37 -12.64
CA TRP A 30 16.06 -11.77 -12.88
C TRP A 30 16.86 -12.69 -11.97
N PHE A 31 18.16 -12.44 -11.85
CA PHE A 31 19.05 -13.25 -11.01
C PHE A 31 18.67 -13.14 -9.52
N THR A 32 18.38 -11.93 -9.04
CA THR A 32 17.90 -11.73 -7.65
C THR A 32 16.54 -12.38 -7.40
N ALA A 33 15.64 -12.37 -8.37
CA ALA A 33 14.36 -13.07 -8.28
C ALA A 33 14.56 -14.58 -8.17
N LEU A 34 15.42 -15.15 -9.05
CA LEU A 34 15.74 -16.58 -9.07
C LEU A 34 16.34 -17.05 -7.75
N LEU A 35 17.34 -16.34 -7.21
CA LEU A 35 17.96 -16.64 -5.91
C LEU A 35 16.98 -16.51 -4.73
N SER A 36 15.92 -15.69 -4.88
CA SER A 36 14.90 -15.50 -3.86
C SER A 36 13.74 -16.49 -3.98
N GLY A 37 13.82 -17.49 -4.87
CA GLY A 37 12.79 -18.49 -5.08
C GLY A 37 11.61 -18.04 -5.94
N VAL A 38 11.67 -16.84 -6.52
CA VAL A 38 10.62 -16.29 -7.39
C VAL A 38 10.91 -16.66 -8.84
N ARG A 39 10.06 -17.48 -9.44
CA ARG A 39 10.21 -17.93 -10.83
C ARG A 39 9.58 -16.92 -11.79
N ILE A 40 10.38 -16.05 -12.37
CA ILE A 40 9.96 -15.10 -13.40
C ILE A 40 10.83 -15.33 -14.65
N SER A 41 10.20 -15.36 -15.84
CA SER A 41 10.93 -15.43 -17.11
C SER A 41 11.50 -14.05 -17.48
N LEU A 42 12.70 -14.05 -18.12
CA LEU A 42 13.29 -12.82 -18.67
C LEU A 42 12.36 -12.11 -19.67
N LEU A 43 11.65 -12.88 -20.51
CA LEU A 43 10.69 -12.32 -21.45
C LEU A 43 9.54 -11.56 -20.73
N GLN A 44 9.09 -12.06 -19.58
CA GLN A 44 8.07 -11.41 -18.79
C GLN A 44 8.55 -10.06 -18.25
N LEU A 45 9.81 -9.94 -17.81
CA LEU A 45 10.40 -8.68 -17.35
C LEU A 45 10.46 -7.64 -18.48
N VAL A 46 10.79 -8.09 -19.70
CA VAL A 46 10.81 -7.22 -20.87
C VAL A 46 9.40 -6.73 -21.22
N PHE A 47 8.40 -7.62 -21.21
CA PHE A 47 7.00 -7.25 -21.47
C PHE A 47 6.42 -6.30 -20.41
N MET A 48 6.80 -6.46 -19.11
CA MET A 48 6.45 -5.49 -18.07
C MET A 48 6.97 -4.09 -18.42
N ARG A 49 8.24 -4.01 -18.84
CA ARG A 49 8.85 -2.73 -19.20
C ARG A 49 8.14 -2.08 -20.39
N TRP A 50 7.74 -2.89 -21.37
CA TRP A 50 6.99 -2.41 -22.55
C TRP A 50 5.62 -1.85 -22.16
N ARG A 51 4.96 -2.49 -21.19
CA ARG A 51 3.68 -2.02 -20.61
C ARG A 51 3.85 -0.85 -19.61
N LYS A 52 5.03 -0.24 -19.51
CA LYS A 52 5.37 0.85 -18.58
C LYS A 52 5.21 0.48 -17.10
N VAL A 53 5.26 -0.82 -16.78
CA VAL A 53 5.31 -1.31 -15.40
C VAL A 53 6.77 -1.47 -15.01
N PRO A 54 7.28 -0.80 -13.96
CA PRO A 54 8.67 -0.94 -13.54
C PRO A 54 8.90 -2.34 -12.94
N PRO A 55 9.74 -3.19 -13.58
CA PRO A 55 9.96 -4.56 -13.12
C PRO A 55 10.52 -4.63 -11.71
N SER A 56 11.30 -3.62 -11.30
CA SER A 56 11.90 -3.56 -9.97
C SER A 56 10.86 -3.51 -8.85
N VAL A 57 9.74 -2.80 -9.06
CA VAL A 57 8.66 -2.70 -8.06
C VAL A 57 7.96 -4.03 -7.90
N ILE A 58 7.60 -4.68 -9.01
CA ILE A 58 6.87 -5.95 -8.99
C ILE A 58 7.75 -7.08 -8.46
N VAL A 59 9.00 -7.18 -8.94
CA VAL A 59 9.94 -8.22 -8.49
C VAL A 59 10.26 -8.07 -7.01
N SER A 60 10.53 -6.84 -6.53
CA SER A 60 10.79 -6.62 -5.10
C SER A 60 9.57 -6.99 -4.23
N ALA A 61 8.36 -6.66 -4.68
CA ALA A 61 7.13 -7.02 -4.00
C ALA A 61 6.93 -8.55 -3.95
N LEU A 62 7.17 -9.25 -5.06
CA LEU A 62 7.11 -10.71 -5.11
C LEU A 62 8.15 -11.37 -4.21
N ILE A 63 9.40 -10.88 -4.21
CA ILE A 63 10.45 -11.39 -3.35
C ILE A 63 10.06 -11.22 -1.88
N THR A 64 9.55 -10.04 -1.51
CA THR A 64 9.16 -9.75 -0.13
C THR A 64 7.99 -10.63 0.31
N SER A 65 6.96 -10.79 -0.53
CA SER A 65 5.80 -11.65 -0.24
C SER A 65 6.19 -13.12 -0.12
N THR A 66 7.03 -13.63 -1.05
CA THR A 66 7.51 -15.03 -1.02
C THR A 66 8.34 -15.31 0.24
N LYS A 67 9.24 -14.39 0.63
CA LYS A 67 10.02 -14.52 1.87
C LYS A 67 9.15 -14.47 3.13
N ALA A 68 8.03 -13.79 3.07
CA ALA A 68 7.05 -13.75 4.16
C ALA A 68 6.11 -14.98 4.19
N GLY A 69 6.17 -15.85 3.18
CA GLY A 69 5.32 -17.04 3.06
C GLY A 69 4.00 -16.79 2.31
N LEU A 70 3.80 -15.60 1.76
CA LEU A 70 2.60 -15.26 1.01
C LEU A 70 2.77 -15.57 -0.48
N SER A 71 1.81 -16.28 -1.07
CA SER A 71 1.77 -16.59 -2.50
C SER A 71 0.96 -15.53 -3.25
N LEU A 72 1.61 -14.48 -3.74
CA LEU A 72 0.97 -13.47 -4.58
C LEU A 72 1.29 -13.72 -6.06
N SER A 73 0.30 -13.51 -6.93
CA SER A 73 0.50 -13.60 -8.36
C SER A 73 1.11 -12.32 -8.92
N ARG A 74 2.08 -12.48 -9.82
CA ARG A 74 2.66 -11.37 -10.58
C ARG A 74 1.59 -10.55 -11.28
N ASP A 75 0.65 -11.22 -11.96
CA ASP A 75 -0.39 -10.56 -12.77
C ASP A 75 -1.32 -9.69 -11.90
N GLN A 76 -1.61 -10.13 -10.67
CA GLN A 76 -2.36 -9.34 -9.69
C GLN A 76 -1.61 -8.06 -9.29
N LEU A 77 -0.30 -8.15 -9.04
CA LEU A 77 0.52 -6.99 -8.69
C LEU A 77 0.66 -6.01 -9.86
N GLU A 78 0.83 -6.52 -11.09
CA GLU A 78 0.85 -5.70 -12.31
C GLU A 78 -0.48 -4.97 -12.51
N ALA A 79 -1.60 -5.67 -12.40
CA ALA A 79 -2.94 -5.08 -12.55
C ALA A 79 -3.18 -3.98 -11.52
N HIS A 80 -2.77 -4.20 -10.26
CA HIS A 80 -2.89 -3.20 -9.21
C HIS A 80 -2.01 -1.97 -9.48
N TYR A 81 -0.77 -2.18 -9.95
CA TYR A 81 0.13 -1.09 -10.34
C TYR A 81 -0.46 -0.25 -11.48
N LEU A 82 -0.99 -0.92 -12.52
CA LEU A 82 -1.61 -0.25 -13.67
C LEU A 82 -2.89 0.52 -13.30
N ALA A 83 -3.60 0.06 -12.27
CA ALA A 83 -4.75 0.78 -11.71
C ALA A 83 -4.34 2.02 -10.85
N GLY A 84 -3.03 2.32 -10.73
CA GLY A 84 -2.54 3.43 -9.93
C GLY A 84 -2.32 3.12 -8.45
N GLY A 85 -2.41 1.85 -8.06
CA GLY A 85 -2.25 1.41 -6.68
C GLY A 85 -0.79 1.37 -6.20
N ARG A 86 -0.61 1.41 -4.88
CA ARG A 86 0.69 1.40 -4.17
C ARG A 86 1.10 -0.03 -3.82
N VAL A 87 1.62 -0.78 -4.80
CA VAL A 87 1.96 -2.21 -4.68
C VAL A 87 2.77 -2.52 -3.42
N LYS A 88 3.80 -1.73 -3.10
CA LYS A 88 4.64 -1.97 -1.91
C LYS A 88 3.86 -1.83 -0.59
N SER A 89 3.00 -0.82 -0.49
CA SER A 89 2.15 -0.60 0.69
C SER A 89 1.20 -1.76 0.91
N VAL A 90 0.53 -2.21 -0.15
CA VAL A 90 -0.40 -3.35 -0.11
C VAL A 90 0.31 -4.64 0.30
N VAL A 91 1.48 -4.94 -0.28
CA VAL A 91 2.23 -6.16 0.08
C VAL A 91 2.71 -6.12 1.52
N ASN A 92 3.22 -4.98 2.00
CA ASN A 92 3.64 -4.84 3.40
C ASN A 92 2.44 -4.95 4.36
N ALA A 93 1.29 -4.39 3.99
CA ALA A 93 0.05 -4.52 4.75
C ALA A 93 -0.41 -5.97 4.86
N LEU A 94 -0.38 -6.71 3.76
CA LEU A 94 -0.73 -8.14 3.75
C LEU A 94 0.20 -8.98 4.63
N ILE A 95 1.51 -8.71 4.57
CA ILE A 95 2.51 -9.38 5.42
C ILE A 95 2.25 -9.06 6.90
N SER A 96 1.96 -7.81 7.21
CA SER A 96 1.68 -7.39 8.59
C SER A 96 0.37 -7.99 9.11
N ALA A 97 -0.65 -8.06 8.26
CA ALA A 97 -1.92 -8.70 8.59
C ALA A 97 -1.76 -10.19 8.85
N ASP A 98 -1.03 -10.90 8.00
CA ASP A 98 -0.73 -12.33 8.16
C ASP A 98 0.00 -12.60 9.48
N LYS A 99 1.06 -11.82 9.78
CA LYS A 99 1.81 -11.95 11.04
C LYS A 99 0.99 -11.61 12.29
N ALA A 100 -0.02 -10.75 12.15
CA ALA A 100 -0.94 -10.39 13.22
C ALA A 100 -2.16 -11.34 13.31
N ASN A 101 -2.23 -12.39 12.48
CA ASN A 101 -3.38 -13.29 12.33
C ASN A 101 -4.69 -12.55 11.98
N ILE A 102 -4.58 -11.49 11.18
CA ILE A 102 -5.73 -10.74 10.68
C ILE A 102 -6.06 -11.26 9.28
N LEU A 103 -7.30 -11.68 9.09
CA LEU A 103 -7.79 -12.12 7.78
C LEU A 103 -7.95 -10.90 6.86
N LEU A 104 -6.96 -10.65 6.02
CA LEU A 104 -6.98 -9.63 4.98
C LEU A 104 -6.71 -10.28 3.62
N ASP A 105 -7.75 -10.34 2.79
CA ASP A 105 -7.61 -10.84 1.41
C ASP A 105 -6.95 -9.78 0.52
N TYR A 106 -6.23 -10.25 -0.51
CA TYR A 106 -5.58 -9.38 -1.51
C TYR A 106 -6.58 -8.42 -2.18
N LYS A 107 -7.79 -8.90 -2.53
CA LYS A 107 -8.84 -8.09 -3.13
C LYS A 107 -9.31 -6.95 -2.21
N ALA A 108 -9.47 -7.25 -0.93
CA ALA A 108 -9.85 -6.23 0.06
C ALA A 108 -8.73 -5.20 0.25
N ALA A 109 -7.47 -5.64 0.34
CA ALA A 109 -6.32 -4.75 0.46
C ALA A 109 -6.19 -3.80 -0.75
N THR A 110 -6.31 -4.32 -1.96
CA THR A 110 -6.25 -3.51 -3.19
C THR A 110 -7.43 -2.54 -3.30
N ALA A 111 -8.63 -2.95 -2.90
CA ALA A 111 -9.80 -2.09 -2.88
C ALA A 111 -9.64 -0.91 -1.91
N ILE A 112 -9.08 -1.14 -0.72
CA ILE A 112 -8.79 -0.09 0.27
C ILE A 112 -7.76 0.90 -0.29
N ASP A 113 -6.68 0.40 -0.93
CA ASP A 113 -5.63 1.24 -1.50
C ASP A 113 -6.14 2.10 -2.66
N LEU A 114 -6.94 1.52 -3.57
CA LEU A 114 -7.54 2.24 -4.69
C LEU A 114 -8.63 3.24 -4.24
N ALA A 115 -9.24 3.02 -3.08
CA ALA A 115 -10.11 4.01 -2.44
C ALA A 115 -9.33 5.19 -1.81
N GLY A 116 -8.01 5.26 -1.98
CA GLY A 116 -7.15 6.34 -1.49
C GLY A 116 -6.74 6.23 -0.02
N ARG A 117 -7.03 5.10 0.64
CA ARG A 117 -6.66 4.88 2.05
C ARG A 117 -5.34 4.14 2.18
N ASP A 118 -4.63 4.35 3.28
CA ASP A 118 -3.42 3.59 3.58
C ASP A 118 -3.78 2.25 4.24
N VAL A 119 -3.57 1.17 3.49
CA VAL A 119 -3.86 -0.20 3.96
C VAL A 119 -2.94 -0.58 5.10
N PHE A 120 -1.67 -0.17 5.05
CA PHE A 120 -0.69 -0.51 6.08
C PHE A 120 -1.01 0.17 7.41
N GLU A 121 -1.37 1.46 7.37
CA GLU A 121 -1.84 2.18 8.56
C GLU A 121 -3.11 1.57 9.14
N ALA A 122 -4.03 1.15 8.28
CA ALA A 122 -5.27 0.49 8.69
C ALA A 122 -5.02 -0.83 9.44
N VAL A 123 -4.07 -1.64 8.94
CA VAL A 123 -3.65 -2.87 9.62
C VAL A 123 -3.01 -2.55 10.96
N GLN A 124 -2.12 -1.56 11.02
CA GLN A 124 -1.49 -1.14 12.27
C GLN A 124 -2.52 -0.65 13.30
N MET A 125 -3.50 0.16 12.89
CA MET A 125 -4.58 0.61 13.79
C MET A 125 -5.52 -0.52 14.23
N SER A 126 -5.60 -1.61 13.48
CA SER A 126 -6.35 -2.79 13.89
C SER A 126 -5.63 -3.57 14.99
N VAL A 127 -4.29 -3.61 14.94
CA VAL A 127 -3.45 -4.29 15.96
C VAL A 127 -3.26 -3.40 17.17
N ASN A 128 -2.86 -2.14 16.94
CA ASN A 128 -2.58 -1.15 17.97
C ASN A 128 -3.63 -0.04 17.93
N PRO A 129 -4.55 0.01 18.90
CA PRO A 129 -5.54 1.08 18.96
C PRO A 129 -4.86 2.46 18.99
N LYS A 130 -5.38 3.39 18.20
CA LYS A 130 -4.92 4.78 18.19
C LYS A 130 -5.74 5.61 19.17
N ILE A 131 -5.08 6.46 19.93
CA ILE A 131 -5.73 7.40 20.82
C ILE A 131 -5.88 8.72 20.07
N LEU A 132 -7.12 9.22 20.01
CA LEU A 132 -7.48 10.51 19.42
C LEU A 132 -7.95 11.44 20.53
N ASP A 133 -7.37 12.65 20.59
CA ASP A 133 -7.81 13.71 21.49
C ASP A 133 -8.77 14.63 20.73
N THR A 134 -9.98 14.89 21.28
CA THR A 134 -10.89 15.88 20.70
C THR A 134 -10.38 17.30 20.95
N PRO A 135 -10.65 18.24 20.02
CA PRO A 135 -10.50 19.66 20.36
C PRO A 135 -11.44 20.00 21.53
N PRO A 136 -11.20 21.13 22.25
CA PRO A 136 -12.12 21.59 23.27
C PRO A 136 -13.49 21.88 22.66
N VAL A 137 -14.53 21.20 23.15
CA VAL A 137 -15.92 21.39 22.71
C VAL A 137 -16.66 22.17 23.78
N ALA A 138 -17.16 23.34 23.41
CA ALA A 138 -17.98 24.16 24.29
C ALA A 138 -19.47 23.83 24.09
N ALA A 139 -20.18 23.54 25.17
CA ALA A 139 -21.63 23.29 25.15
C ALA A 139 -22.32 23.95 26.37
N VAL A 140 -23.61 24.26 26.24
CA VAL A 140 -24.41 24.85 27.29
C VAL A 140 -25.35 23.79 27.88
N ALA A 141 -25.27 23.58 29.18
CA ALA A 141 -26.13 22.68 29.92
C ALA A 141 -27.57 23.26 30.10
N LYS A 142 -28.50 22.44 30.57
CA LYS A 142 -29.91 22.88 30.75
C LYS A 142 -30.10 24.05 31.70
N ASP A 143 -29.22 24.18 32.68
CA ASP A 143 -29.20 25.26 33.66
C ASP A 143 -28.52 26.55 33.16
N GLY A 144 -28.13 26.60 31.86
CA GLY A 144 -27.54 27.77 31.22
C GLY A 144 -26.04 27.91 31.44
N ILE A 145 -25.38 26.96 32.10
CA ILE A 145 -23.95 27.01 32.37
C ILE A 145 -23.17 26.47 31.16
N GLN A 146 -22.19 27.21 30.71
CA GLN A 146 -21.30 26.79 29.62
C GLN A 146 -20.16 25.92 30.16
N LEU A 147 -20.04 24.73 29.59
CA LEU A 147 -19.00 23.78 29.88
C LEU A 147 -18.07 23.62 28.69
N ILE A 148 -16.76 23.47 28.95
CA ILE A 148 -15.75 23.12 27.95
C ILE A 148 -15.25 21.71 28.28
N ALA A 149 -15.52 20.77 27.39
CA ALA A 149 -15.11 19.39 27.56
C ALA A 149 -14.07 18.99 26.52
N LYS A 150 -13.13 18.15 26.94
CA LYS A 150 -12.20 17.41 26.05
C LYS A 150 -12.38 15.93 26.31
N ALA A 151 -12.43 15.15 25.24
CA ALA A 151 -12.50 13.71 25.34
C ALA A 151 -11.25 13.08 24.69
N ARG A 152 -10.80 11.99 25.28
CA ARG A 152 -9.76 11.12 24.73
C ARG A 152 -10.44 9.82 24.32
N VAL A 153 -10.38 9.50 23.02
CA VAL A 153 -11.10 8.36 22.42
C VAL A 153 -10.10 7.36 21.88
N THR A 154 -10.24 6.10 22.28
CA THR A 154 -9.45 5.01 21.73
C THR A 154 -10.19 4.41 20.55
N VAL A 155 -9.61 4.46 19.36
CA VAL A 155 -10.16 3.89 18.12
C VAL A 155 -9.37 2.70 17.65
N ARG A 156 -10.10 1.71 17.14
CA ARG A 156 -9.54 0.54 16.47
C ARG A 156 -10.16 0.41 15.08
N ALA A 157 -9.33 0.18 14.07
CA ALA A 157 -9.82 -0.01 12.71
C ALA A 157 -10.46 -1.40 12.54
N ASN A 158 -11.65 -1.46 11.95
CA ASN A 158 -12.25 -2.70 11.47
C ASN A 158 -11.96 -2.84 9.97
N ILE A 159 -10.99 -3.67 9.61
CA ILE A 159 -10.52 -3.84 8.24
C ILE A 159 -11.63 -4.28 7.30
N LYS A 160 -12.56 -5.12 7.76
CA LYS A 160 -13.68 -5.61 6.94
C LYS A 160 -14.66 -4.51 6.53
N GLN A 161 -14.75 -3.43 7.31
CA GLN A 161 -15.66 -2.29 7.08
C GLN A 161 -14.90 -1.02 6.67
N LEU A 162 -13.61 -1.13 6.39
CA LEU A 162 -12.78 0.04 6.08
C LEU A 162 -13.12 0.67 4.73
N VAL A 163 -13.59 -0.13 3.77
CA VAL A 163 -14.11 0.36 2.50
C VAL A 163 -15.45 1.04 2.76
N GLY A 164 -15.48 2.38 2.63
CA GLY A 164 -16.66 3.19 2.95
C GLY A 164 -16.85 3.57 4.43
N GLY A 165 -15.95 3.18 5.33
CA GLY A 165 -16.00 3.54 6.74
C GLY A 165 -15.61 5.00 7.03
N ALA A 166 -15.93 5.47 8.25
CA ALA A 166 -15.60 6.81 8.73
C ALA A 166 -14.08 7.01 8.91
N GLY A 167 -13.57 8.16 8.47
CA GLY A 167 -12.21 8.61 8.77
C GLY A 167 -12.07 9.12 10.21
N GLU A 168 -10.84 9.44 10.65
CA GLU A 168 -10.57 9.99 11.99
C GLU A 168 -11.36 11.27 12.25
N GLU A 169 -11.44 12.18 11.28
CA GLU A 169 -12.20 13.43 11.38
C GLU A 169 -13.69 13.17 11.62
N THR A 170 -14.27 12.18 10.96
CA THR A 170 -15.70 11.83 11.15
C THR A 170 -15.96 11.26 12.55
N VAL A 171 -15.00 10.47 13.09
CA VAL A 171 -15.09 9.95 14.46
C VAL A 171 -15.01 11.10 15.45
N LEU A 172 -14.06 12.03 15.30
CA LEU A 172 -13.94 13.20 16.15
C LEU A 172 -15.17 14.11 16.10
N ALA A 173 -15.75 14.34 14.90
CA ALA A 173 -16.97 15.09 14.74
C ALA A 173 -18.15 14.45 15.49
N ARG A 174 -18.35 13.13 15.34
CA ARG A 174 -19.41 12.39 16.05
C ARG A 174 -19.23 12.41 17.57
N VAL A 175 -18.00 12.31 18.03
CA VAL A 175 -17.69 12.42 19.48
C VAL A 175 -18.02 13.83 19.97
N GLY A 176 -17.66 14.87 19.20
CA GLY A 176 -17.99 16.25 19.49
C GLY A 176 -19.53 16.49 19.59
N GLU A 177 -20.29 15.99 18.62
CA GLU A 177 -21.77 16.02 18.65
C GLU A 177 -22.32 15.29 19.87
N GLY A 178 -21.77 14.12 20.21
CA GLY A 178 -22.15 13.37 21.40
C GLY A 178 -21.90 14.15 22.70
N ILE A 179 -20.77 14.86 22.81
CA ILE A 179 -20.46 15.73 23.94
C ILE A 179 -21.50 16.85 24.06
N VAL A 180 -21.77 17.56 22.96
CA VAL A 180 -22.74 18.66 22.95
C VAL A 180 -24.14 18.16 23.35
N SER A 181 -24.58 17.04 22.76
CA SER A 181 -25.88 16.44 23.07
C SER A 181 -25.98 15.98 24.54
N SER A 182 -24.94 15.37 25.08
CA SER A 182 -24.89 14.90 26.47
C SER A 182 -24.93 16.08 27.46
N ILE A 183 -24.15 17.13 27.24
CA ILE A 183 -24.13 18.33 28.08
C ILE A 183 -25.44 19.06 27.98
N GLY A 184 -26.01 19.25 26.78
CA GLY A 184 -27.30 19.94 26.57
C GLY A 184 -28.47 19.22 27.16
N SER A 185 -28.38 17.91 27.41
CA SER A 185 -29.47 17.12 28.03
C SER A 185 -29.35 16.97 29.55
N THR A 186 -28.25 17.41 30.17
CA THR A 186 -27.95 17.21 31.59
C THR A 186 -27.91 18.55 32.33
N ASN A 187 -28.18 18.52 33.63
CA ASN A 187 -27.91 19.65 34.51
C ASN A 187 -26.48 19.53 35.05
N THR A 188 -25.86 20.62 35.44
CA THR A 188 -24.49 20.67 35.99
C THR A 188 -24.38 20.17 37.42
N HIS A 189 -25.50 19.87 38.09
CA HIS A 189 -25.58 19.35 39.47
C HIS A 189 -25.77 17.86 39.49
#